data_cf744d81a382757fc817042dd30d7f73
#
_entry.id   cf744d81a382757fc817042dd30d7f73
#
_cell.length_a   1.000
_cell.length_b   1.000
_cell.length_c   1.000
_cell.angle_alpha   90.00
_cell.angle_beta   90.00
_cell.angle_gamma   90.00
#
_symmetry.space_group_name_H-M   'P 1'
#
loop_
_entity.id
_entity.type
_entity.pdbx_description
1 polymer ?
#
loop_
_entity_poly.entity_id
_entity_poly.type
_entity_poly.pdbx_seq_one_letter_code
_entity_poly.pdbx_strand_id
1 'polypeptide(L)'
;MKKLVSLFLSVLMLLGMAAAAAAESAPETVAITSLNGNGEAVELEVPYDPQRIAILDMAALDILDRLGLGDRVVGSATTSLEYLQAYVPSDTIANLGTIKEADLEAVMACEPDVIFIGGRLSASYDALSEIAPVVYLSTDSEIGVVESVRNNAATIASMFGLEAQVEELMAGFDSRIEALAAFAEGKTAIVGLCTSGSFNVLGSDGRCSIISVEIGFDNLGDGDVTATHGNESSFELIVELNPDYMFVLDRDAAIGTDGAQLAQEIVENELVMDTDVYKNGNIVYLANPAVWYTAEGGITALDIMLQDLEGELLTEE
;
A
#
# COMPACT_ATOMS: atom_id res chain seq x y z
N MET A 1 1.37 -22.95 -69.92
CA MET A 1 0.65 -21.95 -69.10
C MET A 1 -0.28 -22.60 -68.06
N LYS A 2 -1.03 -23.66 -68.31
CA LYS A 2 -1.95 -24.30 -67.33
C LYS A 2 -1.24 -24.99 -66.15
N LYS A 3 0.00 -25.45 -66.29
CA LYS A 3 0.78 -26.09 -65.18
C LYS A 3 1.46 -25.13 -64.21
N LEU A 4 1.74 -23.88 -64.63
CA LEU A 4 2.31 -22.84 -63.79
C LEU A 4 1.23 -22.17 -62.90
N VAL A 5 0.00 -22.07 -63.37
CA VAL A 5 -1.13 -21.53 -62.59
C VAL A 5 -1.53 -22.44 -61.45
N SER A 6 -1.45 -23.78 -61.67
CA SER A 6 -1.77 -24.77 -60.61
C SER A 6 -0.73 -24.78 -59.48
N LEU A 7 0.54 -24.46 -59.76
CA LEU A 7 1.62 -24.41 -58.75
C LEU A 7 1.51 -23.15 -57.89
N PHE A 8 1.06 -22.01 -58.49
CA PHE A 8 0.85 -20.78 -57.76
C PHE A 8 -0.35 -20.80 -56.81
N LEU A 9 -1.42 -21.51 -57.20
CA LEU A 9 -2.60 -21.68 -56.32
C LEU A 9 -2.33 -22.63 -55.13
N SER A 10 -1.49 -23.65 -55.29
CA SER A 10 -1.13 -24.57 -54.18
C SER A 10 -0.17 -23.93 -53.21
N VAL A 11 0.71 -23.00 -53.62
CA VAL A 11 1.61 -22.26 -52.69
C VAL A 11 0.83 -21.17 -51.94
N LEU A 12 -0.20 -20.56 -52.53
CA LEU A 12 -1.05 -19.59 -51.83
C LEU A 12 -1.96 -20.26 -50.81
N MET A 13 -2.39 -21.50 -50.98
CA MET A 13 -3.15 -22.27 -49.97
C MET A 13 -2.28 -22.75 -48.81
N LEU A 14 -0.97 -23.00 -49.02
CA LEU A 14 -0.04 -23.38 -47.96
C LEU A 14 0.43 -22.21 -47.12
N LEU A 15 0.42 -20.98 -47.65
CA LEU A 15 0.69 -19.77 -46.86
C LEU A 15 -0.53 -19.30 -46.04
N GLY A 16 -1.72 -19.72 -46.38
CA GLY A 16 -2.96 -19.40 -45.63
C GLY A 16 -3.21 -20.29 -44.41
N MET A 17 -2.47 -21.41 -44.22
CA MET A 17 -2.63 -22.32 -43.10
C MET A 17 -1.59 -22.10 -41.98
N ALA A 18 -0.65 -21.19 -42.13
CA ALA A 18 0.40 -20.95 -41.13
C ALA A 18 0.10 -19.75 -40.18
N ALA A 19 -1.10 -19.18 -40.22
CA ALA A 19 -1.49 -18.04 -39.37
C ALA A 19 -2.70 -18.35 -38.45
N ALA A 20 -2.99 -19.62 -38.19
CA ALA A 20 -3.70 -19.99 -36.97
C ALA A 20 -2.65 -20.31 -35.91
N ALA A 21 -1.88 -19.29 -35.49
CA ALA A 21 -1.33 -19.29 -34.16
C ALA A 21 -2.52 -19.44 -33.21
N ALA A 22 -2.63 -20.55 -32.51
CA ALA A 22 -3.60 -20.73 -31.47
C ALA A 22 -3.47 -19.50 -30.56
N ALA A 23 -4.46 -18.63 -30.52
CA ALA A 23 -4.63 -17.74 -29.42
C ALA A 23 -4.83 -18.70 -28.23
N GLU A 24 -3.79 -18.85 -27.42
CA GLU A 24 -3.89 -19.56 -26.15
C GLU A 24 -5.02 -18.87 -25.41
N SER A 25 -6.10 -19.59 -25.16
CA SER A 25 -7.21 -19.03 -24.37
C SER A 25 -6.63 -18.62 -23.03
N ALA A 26 -6.98 -17.42 -22.55
CA ALA A 26 -6.59 -17.00 -21.21
C ALA A 26 -6.94 -18.13 -20.20
N PRO A 27 -6.12 -18.37 -19.18
CA PRO A 27 -6.40 -19.38 -18.17
C PRO A 27 -7.71 -19.05 -17.43
N GLU A 28 -8.40 -20.07 -16.91
CA GLU A 28 -9.59 -19.83 -16.07
C GLU A 28 -9.19 -19.35 -14.68
N THR A 29 -8.04 -19.82 -14.17
CA THR A 29 -7.49 -19.46 -12.86
C THR A 29 -6.00 -19.17 -12.96
N VAL A 30 -5.47 -18.49 -11.95
CA VAL A 30 -4.05 -18.26 -11.75
C VAL A 30 -3.68 -18.59 -10.30
N ALA A 31 -2.53 -19.23 -10.09
CA ALA A 31 -1.98 -19.46 -8.76
C ALA A 31 -1.19 -18.21 -8.31
N ILE A 32 -1.49 -17.74 -7.12
CA ILE A 32 -0.79 -16.60 -6.47
C ILE A 32 -0.34 -17.01 -5.08
N THR A 33 0.67 -16.32 -4.56
CA THR A 33 1.02 -16.41 -3.14
C THR A 33 0.20 -15.38 -2.36
N SER A 34 -0.50 -15.83 -1.33
CA SER A 34 -1.32 -15.01 -0.42
C SER A 34 -1.03 -15.42 1.02
N LEU A 35 -1.46 -14.62 1.99
CA LEU A 35 -1.45 -15.01 3.39
C LEU A 35 -2.77 -15.70 3.76
N ASN A 36 -2.71 -16.64 4.71
CA ASN A 36 -3.90 -17.19 5.35
C ASN A 36 -4.28 -16.41 6.61
N GLY A 37 -5.35 -16.81 7.32
CA GLY A 37 -5.82 -16.16 8.54
C GLY A 37 -4.81 -16.11 9.69
N ASN A 38 -3.76 -16.96 9.64
CA ASN A 38 -2.66 -16.97 10.61
C ASN A 38 -1.46 -16.10 10.18
N GLY A 39 -1.52 -15.46 8.99
CA GLY A 39 -0.41 -14.70 8.42
C GLY A 39 0.68 -15.57 7.79
N GLU A 40 0.39 -16.84 7.48
CA GLU A 40 1.33 -17.74 6.81
C GLU A 40 1.12 -17.69 5.30
N ALA A 41 2.23 -17.69 4.52
CA ALA A 41 2.18 -17.71 3.06
C ALA A 41 1.62 -19.04 2.55
N VAL A 42 0.65 -18.97 1.64
CA VAL A 42 -0.01 -20.12 1.01
C VAL A 42 -0.19 -19.86 -0.48
N GLU A 43 -0.15 -20.94 -1.29
CA GLU A 43 -0.57 -20.91 -2.69
C GLU A 43 -2.10 -20.89 -2.75
N LEU A 44 -2.65 -19.93 -3.48
CA LEU A 44 -4.08 -19.73 -3.65
C LEU A 44 -4.43 -19.69 -5.14
N GLU A 45 -5.36 -20.55 -5.58
CA GLU A 45 -5.94 -20.47 -6.92
C GLU A 45 -7.06 -19.42 -6.92
N VAL A 46 -6.94 -18.41 -7.77
CA VAL A 46 -7.93 -17.33 -7.92
C VAL A 46 -8.40 -17.26 -9.38
N PRO A 47 -9.61 -16.76 -9.67
CA PRO A 47 -10.04 -16.51 -11.04
C PRO A 47 -9.06 -15.60 -11.78
N TYR A 48 -8.78 -15.91 -13.05
CA TYR A 48 -8.09 -14.96 -13.94
C TYR A 48 -9.10 -13.94 -14.48
N ASP A 49 -8.73 -12.67 -14.51
CA ASP A 49 -9.57 -11.54 -14.93
C ASP A 49 -10.90 -11.47 -14.15
N PRO A 50 -10.88 -11.48 -12.78
CA PRO A 50 -12.10 -11.42 -11.99
C PRO A 50 -12.89 -10.15 -12.29
N GLN A 51 -14.22 -10.28 -12.41
CA GLN A 51 -15.12 -9.21 -12.82
C GLN A 51 -15.83 -8.54 -11.64
N ARG A 52 -15.88 -9.23 -10.50
CA ARG A 52 -16.59 -8.79 -9.30
C ARG A 52 -15.67 -8.87 -8.09
N ILE A 53 -15.16 -7.73 -7.69
CA ILE A 53 -14.14 -7.62 -6.64
C ILE A 53 -14.77 -6.99 -5.40
N ALA A 54 -14.68 -7.67 -4.26
CA ALA A 54 -15.02 -7.13 -2.95
C ALA A 54 -13.73 -6.67 -2.23
N ILE A 55 -13.68 -5.41 -1.78
CA ILE A 55 -12.48 -4.80 -1.22
C ILE A 55 -12.69 -4.40 0.23
N LEU A 56 -11.85 -4.94 1.11
CA LEU A 56 -11.78 -4.63 2.54
C LEU A 56 -10.35 -4.22 2.97
N ASP A 57 -9.49 -3.91 1.99
CA ASP A 57 -8.13 -3.39 2.19
C ASP A 57 -7.85 -2.19 1.27
N MET A 58 -7.32 -1.11 1.84
CA MET A 58 -7.12 0.13 1.09
C MET A 58 -5.87 0.09 0.20
N ALA A 59 -4.84 -0.66 0.57
CA ALA A 59 -3.65 -0.84 -0.26
C ALA A 59 -3.98 -1.65 -1.53
N ALA A 60 -4.76 -2.73 -1.41
CA ALA A 60 -5.23 -3.48 -2.57
C ALA A 60 -6.17 -2.65 -3.46
N LEU A 61 -7.05 -1.83 -2.87
CA LEU A 61 -7.91 -0.90 -3.62
C LEU A 61 -7.09 0.12 -4.41
N ASP A 62 -6.08 0.70 -3.78
CA ASP A 62 -5.12 1.63 -4.41
C ASP A 62 -4.44 1.00 -5.63
N ILE A 63 -3.93 -0.23 -5.48
CA ILE A 63 -3.27 -0.95 -6.58
C ILE A 63 -4.26 -1.20 -7.72
N LEU A 64 -5.48 -1.66 -7.43
CA LEU A 64 -6.52 -1.89 -8.45
C LEU A 64 -6.91 -0.59 -9.17
N ASP A 65 -7.06 0.50 -8.44
CA ASP A 65 -7.34 1.83 -9.01
C ASP A 65 -6.19 2.28 -9.94
N ARG A 66 -4.96 2.18 -9.47
CA ARG A 66 -3.76 2.56 -10.23
C ARG A 66 -3.57 1.73 -11.50
N LEU A 67 -4.01 0.49 -11.50
CA LEU A 67 -4.01 -0.39 -12.67
C LEU A 67 -5.22 -0.18 -13.61
N GLY A 68 -6.16 0.69 -13.26
CA GLY A 68 -7.36 0.97 -14.05
C GLY A 68 -8.44 -0.10 -13.93
N LEU A 69 -8.46 -0.87 -12.85
CA LEU A 69 -9.38 -1.99 -12.60
C LEU A 69 -10.58 -1.61 -11.71
N GLY A 70 -10.76 -0.33 -11.41
CA GLY A 70 -11.78 0.17 -10.51
C GLY A 70 -13.22 -0.21 -10.89
N ASP A 71 -13.51 -0.35 -12.18
CA ASP A 71 -14.83 -0.77 -12.66
C ASP A 71 -15.23 -2.19 -12.26
N ARG A 72 -14.26 -2.99 -11.76
CA ARG A 72 -14.49 -4.36 -11.25
C ARG A 72 -14.93 -4.37 -9.78
N VAL A 73 -14.76 -3.26 -9.05
CA VAL A 73 -15.12 -3.15 -7.64
C VAL A 73 -16.63 -3.09 -7.48
N VAL A 74 -17.22 -4.10 -6.84
CA VAL A 74 -18.67 -4.19 -6.58
C VAL A 74 -19.04 -3.82 -5.16
N GLY A 75 -18.07 -3.80 -4.25
CA GLY A 75 -18.25 -3.38 -2.87
C GLY A 75 -16.91 -3.03 -2.23
N SER A 76 -16.94 -2.08 -1.30
CA SER A 76 -15.75 -1.60 -0.60
C SER A 76 -16.02 -1.34 0.87
N ALA A 77 -14.97 -1.43 1.70
CA ALA A 77 -15.00 -0.85 3.03
C ALA A 77 -15.04 0.69 2.94
N THR A 78 -15.53 1.33 4.00
CA THR A 78 -15.52 2.79 4.08
C THR A 78 -14.08 3.32 4.15
N THR A 79 -13.82 4.43 3.43
CA THR A 79 -12.50 5.08 3.42
C THR A 79 -12.62 6.60 3.46
N SER A 80 -11.65 7.25 4.13
CA SER A 80 -11.45 8.70 4.14
C SER A 80 -10.38 9.17 3.13
N LEU A 81 -9.75 8.26 2.39
CA LEU A 81 -8.72 8.59 1.39
C LEU A 81 -9.35 9.38 0.24
N GLU A 82 -8.87 10.61 0.00
CA GLU A 82 -9.46 11.49 -1.00
C GLU A 82 -9.39 10.93 -2.41
N TYR A 83 -8.28 10.30 -2.79
CA TYR A 83 -8.10 9.74 -4.13
C TYR A 83 -8.89 8.44 -4.37
N LEU A 84 -9.44 7.81 -3.31
CA LEU A 84 -10.29 6.62 -3.40
C LEU A 84 -11.79 6.92 -3.18
N GLN A 85 -12.20 8.18 -3.20
CA GLN A 85 -13.61 8.57 -2.98
C GLN A 85 -14.58 8.02 -4.04
N ALA A 86 -14.09 7.63 -5.22
CA ALA A 86 -14.90 6.94 -6.24
C ALA A 86 -15.44 5.58 -5.75
N TYR A 87 -14.82 4.99 -4.74
CA TYR A 87 -15.14 3.65 -4.21
C TYR A 87 -15.87 3.68 -2.87
N VAL A 88 -16.23 4.84 -2.36
CA VAL A 88 -17.08 4.89 -1.16
C VAL A 88 -18.46 4.28 -1.46
N PRO A 89 -19.11 3.67 -0.47
CA PRO A 89 -20.43 3.08 -0.63
C PRO A 89 -21.44 4.03 -1.28
N SER A 90 -22.14 3.54 -2.30
CA SER A 90 -23.04 4.30 -3.17
C SER A 90 -24.13 3.37 -3.75
N ASP A 91 -24.90 3.84 -4.73
CA ASP A 91 -25.88 3.00 -5.44
C ASP A 91 -25.22 1.89 -6.27
N THR A 92 -23.93 2.01 -6.60
CA THR A 92 -23.16 1.05 -7.43
C THR A 92 -22.08 0.30 -6.66
N ILE A 93 -21.64 0.80 -5.52
CA ILE A 93 -20.62 0.19 -4.65
C ILE A 93 -21.26 -0.15 -3.31
N ALA A 94 -21.36 -1.45 -3.01
CA ALA A 94 -21.92 -1.92 -1.74
C ALA A 94 -21.02 -1.54 -0.55
N ASN A 95 -21.67 -1.25 0.58
CA ASN A 95 -20.95 -1.05 1.84
C ASN A 95 -20.62 -2.40 2.46
N LEU A 96 -19.34 -2.76 2.51
CA LEU A 96 -18.85 -4.02 3.09
C LEU A 96 -18.40 -3.88 4.56
N GLY A 97 -18.70 -2.75 5.19
CA GLY A 97 -18.26 -2.45 6.56
C GLY A 97 -17.01 -1.58 6.58
N THR A 98 -16.03 -1.96 7.40
CA THR A 98 -14.78 -1.24 7.59
C THR A 98 -13.58 -2.16 7.38
N ILE A 99 -12.38 -1.58 7.29
CA ILE A 99 -11.12 -2.35 7.25
C ILE A 99 -10.83 -3.15 8.54
N LYS A 100 -11.69 -3.06 9.57
CA LYS A 100 -11.58 -3.77 10.86
C LYS A 100 -12.73 -4.74 11.11
N GLU A 101 -13.86 -4.53 10.47
CA GLU A 101 -15.09 -5.30 10.68
C GLU A 101 -15.82 -5.44 9.34
N ALA A 102 -15.87 -6.66 8.81
CA ALA A 102 -16.55 -6.98 7.57
C ALA A 102 -18.04 -7.29 7.81
N ASP A 103 -18.90 -6.76 6.96
CA ASP A 103 -20.31 -7.17 6.86
C ASP A 103 -20.40 -8.38 5.91
N LEU A 104 -20.38 -9.59 6.48
CA LEU A 104 -20.40 -10.85 5.72
C LEU A 104 -21.67 -11.00 4.85
N GLU A 105 -22.83 -10.48 5.31
CA GLU A 105 -24.08 -10.53 4.54
C GLU A 105 -23.98 -9.63 3.30
N ALA A 106 -23.41 -8.42 3.45
CA ALA A 106 -23.17 -7.51 2.34
C ALA A 106 -22.12 -8.06 1.36
N VAL A 107 -21.02 -8.66 1.86
CA VAL A 107 -20.03 -9.33 1.01
C VAL A 107 -20.67 -10.44 0.20
N MET A 108 -21.45 -11.33 0.84
CA MET A 108 -22.15 -12.42 0.16
C MET A 108 -23.16 -11.91 -0.88
N ALA A 109 -23.88 -10.84 -0.56
CA ALA A 109 -24.88 -10.23 -1.48
C ALA A 109 -24.22 -9.63 -2.73
N CYS A 110 -22.93 -9.28 -2.68
CA CYS A 110 -22.17 -8.82 -3.84
C CYS A 110 -21.83 -9.94 -4.83
N GLU A 111 -21.96 -11.21 -4.45
CA GLU A 111 -21.53 -12.35 -5.28
C GLU A 111 -20.13 -12.12 -5.89
N PRO A 112 -19.08 -11.89 -5.06
CA PRO A 112 -17.77 -11.56 -5.57
C PRO A 112 -17.05 -12.78 -6.14
N ASP A 113 -16.21 -12.56 -7.17
CA ASP A 113 -15.28 -13.57 -7.71
C ASP A 113 -14.05 -13.72 -6.82
N VAL A 114 -13.66 -12.64 -6.14
CA VAL A 114 -12.50 -12.56 -5.25
C VAL A 114 -12.74 -11.48 -4.17
N ILE A 115 -12.18 -11.70 -2.99
CA ILE A 115 -12.23 -10.78 -1.85
C ILE A 115 -10.81 -10.39 -1.47
N PHE A 116 -10.54 -9.10 -1.31
CA PHE A 116 -9.26 -8.60 -0.79
C PHE A 116 -9.41 -8.13 0.64
N ILE A 117 -8.51 -8.58 1.51
CA ILE A 117 -8.46 -8.15 2.92
C ILE A 117 -7.04 -7.74 3.31
N GLY A 118 -6.94 -6.90 4.36
CA GLY A 118 -5.68 -6.59 5.05
C GLY A 118 -5.60 -7.28 6.42
N GLY A 119 -4.47 -7.12 7.10
CA GLY A 119 -4.16 -7.81 8.37
C GLY A 119 -5.15 -7.57 9.52
N ARG A 120 -5.90 -6.44 9.49
CA ARG A 120 -6.93 -6.15 10.50
C ARG A 120 -8.14 -7.10 10.44
N LEU A 121 -8.32 -7.78 9.31
CA LEU A 121 -9.41 -8.74 9.08
C LEU A 121 -8.93 -10.20 9.02
N SER A 122 -7.68 -10.49 9.40
CA SER A 122 -7.14 -11.87 9.41
C SER A 122 -8.04 -12.86 10.19
N ALA A 123 -8.65 -12.41 11.29
CA ALA A 123 -9.59 -13.22 12.06
C ALA A 123 -10.90 -13.56 11.31
N SER A 124 -11.24 -12.81 10.27
CA SER A 124 -12.42 -13.06 9.43
C SER A 124 -12.11 -13.89 8.18
N TYR A 125 -10.84 -14.26 7.97
CA TYR A 125 -10.35 -14.94 6.76
C TYR A 125 -11.17 -16.19 6.44
N ASP A 126 -11.36 -17.08 7.41
CA ASP A 126 -12.07 -18.37 7.20
C ASP A 126 -13.53 -18.13 6.79
N ALA A 127 -14.22 -17.20 7.46
CA ALA A 127 -15.61 -16.90 7.16
C ALA A 127 -15.79 -16.23 5.79
N LEU A 128 -14.86 -15.37 5.38
CA LEU A 128 -14.85 -14.76 4.05
C LEU A 128 -14.51 -15.79 2.96
N SER A 129 -13.63 -16.75 3.27
CA SER A 129 -13.24 -17.83 2.34
C SER A 129 -14.38 -18.80 2.02
N GLU A 130 -15.44 -18.85 2.85
CA GLU A 130 -16.66 -19.59 2.53
C GLU A 130 -17.51 -18.90 1.42
N ILE A 131 -17.24 -17.61 1.13
CA ILE A 131 -17.98 -16.83 0.13
C ILE A 131 -17.24 -16.84 -1.21
N ALA A 132 -15.94 -16.51 -1.22
CA ALA A 132 -15.10 -16.50 -2.42
C ALA A 132 -13.62 -16.61 -2.01
N PRO A 133 -12.67 -16.87 -2.96
CA PRO A 133 -11.24 -16.82 -2.70
C PRO A 133 -10.84 -15.50 -2.03
N VAL A 134 -10.07 -15.58 -0.94
CA VAL A 134 -9.61 -14.42 -0.16
C VAL A 134 -8.14 -14.18 -0.43
N VAL A 135 -7.82 -13.05 -1.02
CA VAL A 135 -6.47 -12.54 -1.22
C VAL A 135 -6.12 -11.62 -0.05
N TYR A 136 -5.16 -12.08 0.75
CA TYR A 136 -4.64 -11.31 1.87
C TYR A 136 -3.18 -10.99 1.60
N LEU A 137 -2.90 -9.71 1.32
CA LEU A 137 -1.56 -9.17 1.11
C LEU A 137 -1.22 -8.19 2.24
N SER A 138 0.05 -8.09 2.58
CA SER A 138 0.54 -7.10 3.54
C SER A 138 1.94 -6.65 3.18
N THR A 139 2.41 -5.57 3.82
CA THR A 139 3.83 -5.20 3.81
C THR A 139 4.59 -6.15 4.72
N ASP A 140 5.84 -6.44 4.35
CA ASP A 140 6.78 -7.29 5.07
C ASP A 140 8.00 -6.45 5.46
N SER A 141 8.23 -6.30 6.75
CA SER A 141 9.33 -5.51 7.30
C SER A 141 10.71 -6.10 7.00
N GLU A 142 10.83 -7.39 6.67
CA GLU A 142 12.10 -8.01 6.31
C GLU A 142 12.62 -7.55 4.93
N ILE A 143 11.69 -7.22 4.00
CA ILE A 143 12.03 -6.75 2.65
C ILE A 143 11.76 -5.26 2.43
N GLY A 144 11.11 -4.60 3.39
CA GLY A 144 10.77 -3.19 3.35
C GLY A 144 9.46 -2.87 2.60
N VAL A 145 9.04 -1.60 2.69
CA VAL A 145 7.74 -1.14 2.15
C VAL A 145 7.76 -1.14 0.62
N VAL A 146 8.80 -0.62 -0.01
CA VAL A 146 8.87 -0.47 -1.48
C VAL A 146 8.85 -1.81 -2.19
N GLU A 147 9.63 -2.78 -1.72
CA GLU A 147 9.62 -4.11 -2.30
C GLU A 147 8.32 -4.87 -2.00
N SER A 148 7.72 -4.65 -0.83
CA SER A 148 6.38 -5.18 -0.51
C SER A 148 5.31 -4.65 -1.45
N VAL A 149 5.31 -3.34 -1.74
CA VAL A 149 4.40 -2.72 -2.73
C VAL A 149 4.60 -3.34 -4.10
N ARG A 150 5.86 -3.49 -4.56
CA ARG A 150 6.21 -4.13 -5.84
C ARG A 150 5.64 -5.54 -5.93
N ASN A 151 5.89 -6.37 -4.91
CA ASN A 151 5.46 -7.77 -4.88
C ASN A 151 3.94 -7.92 -4.81
N ASN A 152 3.28 -7.13 -3.96
CA ASN A 152 1.83 -7.13 -3.83
C ASN A 152 1.15 -6.64 -5.12
N ALA A 153 1.67 -5.60 -5.74
CA ALA A 153 1.17 -5.09 -7.01
C ALA A 153 1.37 -6.11 -8.14
N ALA A 154 2.54 -6.78 -8.21
CA ALA A 154 2.79 -7.83 -9.18
C ALA A 154 1.87 -9.03 -8.99
N THR A 155 1.58 -9.41 -7.74
CA THR A 155 0.62 -10.46 -7.39
C THR A 155 -0.78 -10.10 -7.89
N ILE A 156 -1.27 -8.90 -7.62
CA ILE A 156 -2.56 -8.43 -8.14
C ILE A 156 -2.54 -8.36 -9.66
N ALA A 157 -1.49 -7.78 -10.27
CA ALA A 157 -1.37 -7.64 -11.71
C ALA A 157 -1.36 -8.98 -12.45
N SER A 158 -0.78 -10.03 -11.87
CA SER A 158 -0.75 -11.39 -12.46
C SER A 158 -2.15 -11.98 -12.66
N MET A 159 -3.12 -11.56 -11.84
CA MET A 159 -4.53 -11.96 -11.99
C MET A 159 -5.16 -11.35 -13.25
N PHE A 160 -4.55 -10.32 -13.86
CA PHE A 160 -5.10 -9.55 -14.99
C PHE A 160 -4.14 -9.46 -16.19
N GLY A 161 -2.93 -10.06 -16.11
CA GLY A 161 -1.90 -9.96 -17.15
C GLY A 161 -1.33 -8.54 -17.30
N LEU A 162 -1.20 -7.80 -16.20
CA LEU A 162 -0.75 -6.39 -16.14
C LEU A 162 0.64 -6.22 -15.48
N GLU A 163 1.43 -7.28 -15.32
CA GLU A 163 2.71 -7.27 -14.62
C GLU A 163 3.69 -6.23 -15.19
N ALA A 164 3.72 -6.10 -16.52
CA ALA A 164 4.59 -5.12 -17.18
C ALA A 164 4.22 -3.65 -16.83
N GLN A 165 2.94 -3.38 -16.56
CA GLN A 165 2.49 -2.05 -16.12
C GLN A 165 2.99 -1.75 -14.71
N VAL A 166 3.01 -2.75 -13.82
CA VAL A 166 3.57 -2.60 -12.45
C VAL A 166 5.06 -2.32 -12.52
N GLU A 167 5.83 -3.06 -13.34
CA GLU A 167 7.26 -2.82 -13.50
C GLU A 167 7.55 -1.37 -13.95
N GLU A 168 6.79 -0.85 -14.92
CA GLU A 168 6.93 0.53 -15.40
C GLU A 168 6.60 1.56 -14.30
N LEU A 169 5.51 1.35 -13.55
CA LEU A 169 5.11 2.24 -12.46
C LEU A 169 6.17 2.27 -11.34
N MET A 170 6.65 1.09 -10.92
CA MET A 170 7.61 0.98 -9.82
C MET A 170 9.00 1.53 -10.18
N ALA A 171 9.45 1.37 -11.43
CA ALA A 171 10.72 1.95 -11.88
C ALA A 171 10.77 3.48 -11.77
N GLY A 172 9.62 4.16 -11.77
CA GLY A 172 9.52 5.61 -11.56
C GLY A 172 9.88 6.07 -10.15
N PHE A 173 9.86 5.18 -9.15
CA PHE A 173 10.15 5.53 -7.76
C PHE A 173 11.63 5.40 -7.39
N ASP A 174 12.41 4.54 -8.08
CA ASP A 174 13.78 4.22 -7.71
C ASP A 174 14.67 5.47 -7.61
N SER A 175 14.62 6.36 -8.60
CA SER A 175 15.43 7.58 -8.62
C SER A 175 15.03 8.60 -7.54
N ARG A 176 13.76 8.61 -7.14
CA ARG A 176 13.23 9.48 -6.08
C ARG A 176 13.71 9.01 -4.71
N ILE A 177 13.67 7.68 -4.50
CA ILE A 177 14.17 7.04 -3.29
C ILE A 177 15.69 7.28 -3.18
N GLU A 178 16.46 7.11 -4.26
CA GLU A 178 17.89 7.40 -4.29
C GLU A 178 18.20 8.86 -3.93
N ALA A 179 17.41 9.82 -4.40
CA ALA A 179 17.60 11.24 -4.07
C ALA A 179 17.33 11.52 -2.58
N LEU A 180 16.27 10.94 -2.02
CA LEU A 180 15.95 11.03 -0.58
C LEU A 180 17.02 10.34 0.27
N ALA A 181 17.51 9.17 -0.17
CA ALA A 181 18.57 8.44 0.52
C ALA A 181 19.91 9.21 0.54
N ALA A 182 20.25 9.86 -0.58
CA ALA A 182 21.42 10.74 -0.64
C ALA A 182 21.29 11.93 0.35
N PHE A 183 20.08 12.47 0.53
CA PHE A 183 19.82 13.50 1.53
C PHE A 183 19.96 12.97 2.96
N ALA A 184 19.43 11.76 3.23
CA ALA A 184 19.41 11.15 4.56
C ALA A 184 20.78 10.67 5.05
N GLU A 185 21.77 10.53 4.14
CA GLU A 185 23.09 9.95 4.46
C GLU A 185 23.73 10.60 5.69
N GLY A 186 23.96 9.78 6.71
CA GLY A 186 24.59 10.18 7.97
C GLY A 186 23.73 11.03 8.91
N LYS A 187 22.43 11.14 8.64
CA LYS A 187 21.49 11.88 9.50
C LYS A 187 20.71 10.93 10.40
N THR A 188 20.50 11.36 11.62
CA THR A 188 19.70 10.67 12.62
C THR A 188 18.26 11.17 12.60
N ALA A 189 17.32 10.27 12.95
CA ALA A 189 15.91 10.66 13.09
C ALA A 189 15.25 9.99 14.30
N ILE A 190 14.13 10.57 14.75
CA ILE A 190 13.10 9.88 15.50
C ILE A 190 11.84 9.85 14.63
N VAL A 191 11.30 8.66 14.42
CA VAL A 191 10.02 8.47 13.76
C VAL A 191 8.97 8.20 14.82
N GLY A 192 7.82 8.88 14.77
CA GLY A 192 6.80 8.68 15.78
C GLY A 192 5.38 8.98 15.31
N LEU A 193 4.44 8.60 16.17
CA LEU A 193 3.01 8.67 15.92
C LEU A 193 2.31 9.37 17.08
N CYS A 194 1.55 10.42 16.78
CA CYS A 194 0.67 11.07 17.73
C CYS A 194 -0.70 10.37 17.77
N THR A 195 -1.16 10.02 18.96
CA THR A 195 -2.49 9.46 19.19
C THR A 195 -2.94 9.70 20.62
N SER A 196 -4.20 10.04 20.81
CA SER A 196 -4.81 10.23 22.15
C SER A 196 -4.04 11.19 23.06
N GLY A 197 -3.43 12.21 22.47
CA GLY A 197 -2.66 13.23 23.21
C GLY A 197 -1.22 12.80 23.60
N SER A 198 -0.77 11.63 23.14
CA SER A 198 0.59 11.10 23.40
C SER A 198 1.39 11.02 22.11
N PHE A 199 2.73 11.13 22.23
CA PHE A 199 3.68 10.82 21.17
C PHE A 199 4.31 9.45 21.43
N ASN A 200 4.21 8.55 20.45
CA ASN A 200 4.73 7.20 20.52
C ASN A 200 5.86 7.04 19.51
N VAL A 201 7.03 6.59 19.94
CA VAL A 201 8.17 6.29 19.07
C VAL A 201 7.91 5.00 18.29
N LEU A 202 8.19 5.02 17.00
CA LEU A 202 8.11 3.89 16.08
C LEU A 202 9.50 3.34 15.77
N GLY A 203 9.61 2.02 15.71
CA GLY A 203 10.82 1.35 15.20
C GLY A 203 10.83 1.22 13.68
N SER A 204 11.95 0.75 13.14
CA SER A 204 12.16 0.55 11.70
C SER A 204 11.50 -0.73 11.15
N ASP A 205 10.83 -1.52 11.98
CA ASP A 205 10.18 -2.77 11.60
C ASP A 205 8.66 -2.66 11.44
N GLY A 206 8.13 -1.43 11.43
CA GLY A 206 6.70 -1.21 11.41
C GLY A 206 6.27 -0.09 10.46
N ARG A 207 5.29 0.67 10.93
CA ARG A 207 4.73 1.80 10.21
C ARG A 207 5.78 2.91 9.98
N CYS A 208 5.72 3.56 8.82
CA CYS A 208 6.67 4.58 8.39
C CYS A 208 8.12 4.07 8.25
N SER A 209 8.33 2.74 8.21
CA SER A 209 9.67 2.14 8.08
C SER A 209 10.41 2.57 6.82
N ILE A 210 9.73 3.00 5.77
CA ILE A 210 10.33 3.57 4.56
C ILE A 210 11.34 4.70 4.88
N ILE A 211 11.11 5.47 5.95
CA ILE A 211 11.98 6.59 6.36
C ILE A 211 13.37 6.08 6.78
N SER A 212 13.42 4.94 7.47
CA SER A 212 14.67 4.35 7.95
C SER A 212 15.20 3.24 7.06
N VAL A 213 14.35 2.39 6.50
CA VAL A 213 14.79 1.21 5.74
C VAL A 213 15.22 1.60 4.32
N GLU A 214 14.37 2.26 3.55
CA GLU A 214 14.65 2.58 2.15
C GLU A 214 15.35 3.93 1.99
N ILE A 215 14.95 4.95 2.77
CA ILE A 215 15.54 6.29 2.70
C ILE A 215 16.81 6.37 3.54
N GLY A 216 16.88 5.61 4.64
CA GLY A 216 18.14 5.40 5.36
C GLY A 216 18.47 6.42 6.44
N PHE A 217 17.49 7.12 7.01
CA PHE A 217 17.71 7.83 8.27
C PHE A 217 18.04 6.82 9.39
N ASP A 218 19.05 7.13 10.21
CA ASP A 218 19.37 6.34 11.41
C ASP A 218 18.29 6.61 12.48
N ASN A 219 17.33 5.67 12.62
CA ASN A 219 16.22 5.82 13.55
C ASN A 219 16.67 5.56 14.99
N LEU A 220 16.87 6.61 15.77
CA LEU A 220 17.26 6.53 17.19
C LEU A 220 16.14 5.93 18.07
N GLY A 221 14.95 5.76 17.53
CA GLY A 221 13.83 5.09 18.18
C GLY A 221 13.89 3.56 18.07
N ASP A 222 14.81 3.00 17.30
CA ASP A 222 15.00 1.56 17.21
C ASP A 222 15.45 0.99 18.55
N GLY A 223 14.76 -0.07 18.98
CA GLY A 223 15.00 -0.71 20.27
C GLY A 223 13.80 -1.56 20.67
N ASP A 224 13.40 -1.50 21.93
CA ASP A 224 12.32 -2.30 22.49
C ASP A 224 10.90 -1.81 22.12
N VAL A 225 10.64 -1.46 20.83
CA VAL A 225 9.28 -1.13 20.38
C VAL A 225 8.47 -2.42 20.26
N THR A 226 7.49 -2.59 21.17
CA THR A 226 6.70 -3.82 21.29
C THR A 226 5.22 -3.63 20.91
N ALA A 227 4.77 -2.40 20.71
CA ALA A 227 3.38 -2.08 20.41
C ALA A 227 3.18 -1.65 18.94
N THR A 228 2.07 -2.10 18.32
CA THR A 228 1.68 -1.77 16.93
C THR A 228 1.62 -0.26 16.64
N HIS A 229 1.39 0.56 17.67
CA HIS A 229 1.33 2.03 17.57
C HIS A 229 2.54 2.70 18.24
N GLY A 230 3.67 1.99 18.33
CA GLY A 230 4.85 2.46 19.03
C GLY A 230 4.71 2.41 20.55
N ASN A 231 5.79 2.66 21.25
CA ASN A 231 5.79 2.78 22.70
C ASN A 231 5.65 4.26 23.08
N GLU A 232 4.80 4.54 24.08
CA GLU A 232 4.70 5.90 24.62
C GLU A 232 6.10 6.32 25.10
N SER A 233 6.55 7.47 24.59
CA SER A 233 7.86 8.04 24.89
C SER A 233 7.70 9.34 25.65
N SER A 234 8.60 9.59 26.56
CA SER A 234 8.69 10.91 27.16
C SER A 234 9.43 11.86 26.21
N PHE A 235 9.06 13.13 26.23
CA PHE A 235 9.75 14.15 25.46
C PHE A 235 11.19 14.38 25.95
N GLU A 236 11.52 13.97 27.17
CA GLU A 236 12.89 13.94 27.70
C GLU A 236 13.79 13.00 26.87
N LEU A 237 13.26 11.90 26.32
CA LEU A 237 14.02 11.02 25.43
C LEU A 237 14.42 11.77 24.14
N ILE A 238 13.54 12.58 23.56
CA ILE A 238 13.86 13.38 22.37
C ILE A 238 14.98 14.38 22.68
N VAL A 239 14.92 15.01 23.87
CA VAL A 239 15.98 15.93 24.33
C VAL A 239 17.32 15.21 24.52
N GLU A 240 17.30 13.99 25.10
CA GLU A 240 18.50 13.18 25.34
C GLU A 240 19.13 12.69 24.02
N LEU A 241 18.33 12.20 23.09
CA LEU A 241 18.80 11.67 21.81
C LEU A 241 19.19 12.77 20.83
N ASN A 242 18.58 13.95 20.91
CA ASN A 242 18.83 15.12 20.07
C ASN A 242 18.98 14.79 18.57
N PRO A 243 17.95 14.22 17.91
CA PRO A 243 18.01 13.77 16.52
C PRO A 243 18.18 14.96 15.55
N ASP A 244 18.72 14.70 14.35
CA ASP A 244 18.78 15.70 13.29
C ASP A 244 17.40 16.01 12.71
N TYR A 245 16.51 14.97 12.61
CA TYR A 245 15.15 15.07 12.11
C TYR A 245 14.15 14.38 13.05
N MET A 246 12.91 14.83 12.97
CA MET A 246 11.78 14.17 13.64
C MET A 246 10.62 14.04 12.66
N PHE A 247 10.14 12.83 12.40
CA PHE A 247 9.00 12.56 11.54
C PHE A 247 7.79 12.20 12.39
N VAL A 248 6.68 12.88 12.15
CA VAL A 248 5.48 12.78 13.00
C VAL A 248 4.27 12.40 12.16
N LEU A 249 3.71 11.22 12.42
CA LEU A 249 2.43 10.80 11.89
C LEU A 249 1.29 11.15 12.85
N ASP A 250 0.32 11.95 12.41
CA ASP A 250 -0.90 12.24 13.17
C ASP A 250 -1.96 11.16 12.91
N ARG A 251 -2.02 10.16 13.79
CA ARG A 251 -2.99 9.07 13.66
C ARG A 251 -4.43 9.54 13.87
N ASP A 252 -4.64 10.44 14.78
CA ASP A 252 -6.01 10.88 15.11
C ASP A 252 -6.59 11.71 13.95
N ALA A 253 -5.77 12.51 13.27
CA ALA A 253 -6.12 13.14 12.01
C ALA A 253 -6.34 12.11 10.89
N ALA A 254 -5.47 11.08 10.80
CA ALA A 254 -5.58 10.02 9.78
C ALA A 254 -6.93 9.28 9.79
N ILE A 255 -7.52 9.09 10.97
CA ILE A 255 -8.79 8.37 11.15
C ILE A 255 -9.98 9.28 11.44
N GLY A 256 -9.78 10.61 11.42
CA GLY A 256 -10.84 11.59 11.64
C GLY A 256 -11.40 11.55 13.06
N THR A 257 -10.56 11.45 14.08
CA THR A 257 -11.00 11.44 15.50
C THR A 257 -11.52 12.82 15.89
N ASP A 258 -12.82 12.92 16.19
CA ASP A 258 -13.45 14.17 16.59
C ASP A 258 -12.85 14.75 17.88
N GLY A 259 -12.46 16.02 17.82
CA GLY A 259 -11.92 16.75 18.97
C GLY A 259 -10.53 16.30 19.43
N ALA A 260 -9.82 15.54 18.61
CA ALA A 260 -8.43 15.19 18.89
C ALA A 260 -7.53 16.42 18.88
N GLN A 261 -6.49 16.39 19.69
CA GLN A 261 -5.44 17.39 19.68
C GLN A 261 -4.55 17.16 18.45
N LEU A 262 -4.16 18.23 17.76
CA LEU A 262 -3.25 18.14 16.62
C LEU A 262 -1.88 17.64 17.04
N ALA A 263 -1.22 16.87 16.18
CA ALA A 263 0.13 16.37 16.46
C ALA A 263 1.11 17.50 16.78
N GLN A 264 1.01 18.62 16.09
CA GLN A 264 1.84 19.80 16.34
C GLN A 264 1.65 20.34 17.78
N GLU A 265 0.42 20.40 18.29
CA GLU A 265 0.14 20.86 19.65
C GLU A 265 0.66 19.89 20.73
N ILE A 266 0.76 18.60 20.40
CA ILE A 266 1.33 17.58 21.30
C ILE A 266 2.84 17.69 21.33
N VAL A 267 3.47 17.78 20.16
CA VAL A 267 4.92 17.74 19.98
C VAL A 267 5.59 19.06 20.37
N GLU A 268 5.03 20.22 20.00
CA GLU A 268 5.63 21.54 20.27
C GLU A 268 5.40 22.00 21.70
N ASN A 269 5.92 21.24 22.67
CA ASN A 269 5.95 21.60 24.08
C ASN A 269 7.29 22.25 24.47
N GLU A 270 7.40 22.81 25.69
CA GLU A 270 8.58 23.55 26.16
C GLU A 270 9.88 22.74 26.06
N LEU A 271 9.84 21.40 26.23
CA LEU A 271 11.03 20.56 26.14
C LEU A 271 11.51 20.42 24.69
N VAL A 272 10.61 20.09 23.76
CA VAL A 272 10.92 19.91 22.34
C VAL A 272 11.32 21.23 21.68
N MET A 273 10.65 22.33 22.02
CA MET A 273 10.96 23.66 21.48
C MET A 273 12.37 24.15 21.86
N ASP A 274 13.00 23.57 22.90
CA ASP A 274 14.39 23.88 23.26
C ASP A 274 15.45 23.00 22.58
N THR A 275 15.04 21.99 21.82
CA THR A 275 15.93 21.08 21.05
C THR A 275 16.44 21.71 19.76
N ASP A 276 17.52 21.14 19.21
CA ASP A 276 18.08 21.57 17.92
C ASP A 276 17.14 21.20 16.77
N VAL A 277 16.46 20.05 16.82
CA VAL A 277 15.53 19.60 15.78
C VAL A 277 14.38 20.61 15.57
N TYR A 278 13.86 21.19 16.64
CA TYR A 278 12.84 22.24 16.56
C TYR A 278 13.41 23.57 16.05
N LYS A 279 14.54 24.01 16.62
CA LYS A 279 15.18 25.31 16.28
C LYS A 279 15.64 25.38 14.82
N ASN A 280 15.98 24.23 14.25
CA ASN A 280 16.39 24.11 12.85
C ASN A 280 15.20 23.91 11.88
N GLY A 281 13.98 23.76 12.39
CA GLY A 281 12.79 23.52 11.57
C GLY A 281 12.71 22.10 11.00
N ASN A 282 13.37 21.12 11.62
CA ASN A 282 13.51 19.75 11.14
C ASN A 282 12.44 18.78 11.71
N ILE A 283 11.33 19.31 12.22
CA ILE A 283 10.17 18.50 12.59
C ILE A 283 9.24 18.41 11.39
N VAL A 284 9.18 17.24 10.77
CA VAL A 284 8.37 16.93 9.59
C VAL A 284 7.05 16.31 10.03
N TYR A 285 5.95 17.05 9.89
CA TYR A 285 4.61 16.52 10.06
C TYR A 285 4.13 15.96 8.73
N LEU A 286 3.92 14.62 8.65
CA LEU A 286 3.54 13.94 7.41
C LEU A 286 2.19 14.48 6.90
N ALA A 287 2.20 15.11 5.71
CA ALA A 287 1.11 15.94 5.23
C ALA A 287 -0.17 15.15 4.90
N ASN A 288 -0.04 13.88 4.51
CA ASN A 288 -1.16 13.01 4.15
C ASN A 288 -1.32 11.84 5.15
N PRO A 289 -1.63 12.11 6.44
CA PRO A 289 -1.58 11.08 7.49
C PRO A 289 -2.51 9.90 7.23
N ALA A 290 -3.66 10.09 6.56
CA ALA A 290 -4.57 9.00 6.21
C ALA A 290 -3.92 8.00 5.24
N VAL A 291 -3.11 8.47 4.29
CA VAL A 291 -2.36 7.64 3.34
C VAL A 291 -1.33 6.81 4.08
N TRP A 292 -0.45 7.44 4.86
CA TRP A 292 0.56 6.81 5.70
C TRP A 292 -0.02 5.78 6.67
N TYR A 293 -1.24 6.02 7.17
CA TYR A 293 -1.84 5.17 8.20
C TYR A 293 -2.67 4.02 7.65
N THR A 294 -3.32 4.16 6.48
CA THR A 294 -4.32 3.18 6.00
C THR A 294 -4.00 2.55 4.66
N ALA A 295 -3.11 3.13 3.85
CA ALA A 295 -2.84 2.70 2.48
C ALA A 295 -1.34 2.50 2.16
N GLU A 296 -0.45 2.49 3.16
CA GLU A 296 1.01 2.43 3.03
C GLU A 296 1.52 1.37 2.01
N GLY A 297 0.76 0.29 1.81
CA GLY A 297 1.09 -0.78 0.85
C GLY A 297 0.62 -0.54 -0.60
N GLY A 298 0.06 0.63 -0.94
CA GLY A 298 -0.46 0.97 -2.27
C GLY A 298 0.56 1.69 -3.16
N ILE A 299 0.37 1.65 -4.48
CA ILE A 299 1.26 2.33 -5.46
C ILE A 299 1.06 3.86 -5.42
N THR A 300 -0.19 4.33 -5.43
CA THR A 300 -0.50 5.76 -5.32
C THR A 300 -0.14 6.28 -3.93
N ALA A 301 -0.33 5.47 -2.90
CA ALA A 301 0.10 5.79 -1.55
C ALA A 301 1.62 5.99 -1.47
N LEU A 302 2.42 5.09 -2.07
CA LEU A 302 3.88 5.24 -2.16
C LEU A 302 4.27 6.54 -2.87
N ASP A 303 3.61 6.88 -3.99
CA ASP A 303 3.84 8.14 -4.70
C ASP A 303 3.59 9.35 -3.79
N ILE A 304 2.47 9.38 -3.06
CA ILE A 304 2.12 10.46 -2.13
C ILE A 304 3.11 10.54 -0.97
N MET A 305 3.49 9.40 -0.38
CA MET A 305 4.46 9.36 0.71
C MET A 305 5.83 9.92 0.29
N LEU A 306 6.28 9.57 -0.93
CA LEU A 306 7.51 10.14 -1.46
C LEU A 306 7.37 11.65 -1.74
N GLN A 307 6.22 12.12 -2.26
CA GLN A 307 5.97 13.55 -2.45
C GLN A 307 5.99 14.33 -1.13
N ASP A 308 5.40 13.77 -0.07
CA ASP A 308 5.43 14.39 1.27
C ASP A 308 6.88 14.58 1.74
N LEU A 309 7.73 13.56 1.58
CA LEU A 309 9.13 13.63 2.00
C LEU A 309 9.97 14.55 1.09
N GLU A 310 9.78 14.50 -0.22
CA GLU A 310 10.46 15.38 -1.19
C GLU A 310 10.13 16.86 -0.92
N GLY A 311 8.85 17.15 -0.62
CA GLY A 311 8.39 18.49 -0.33
C GLY A 311 9.05 19.11 0.91
N GLU A 312 9.36 18.30 1.91
CA GLU A 312 9.96 18.76 3.16
C GLU A 312 11.51 18.69 3.15
N LEU A 313 12.08 17.72 2.44
CA LEU A 313 13.52 17.43 2.53
C LEU A 313 14.34 17.95 1.34
N LEU A 314 13.76 18.03 0.14
CA LEU A 314 14.48 18.36 -1.10
C LEU A 314 14.11 19.73 -1.69
N THR A 315 13.24 20.52 -1.04
CA THR A 315 12.97 21.89 -1.51
C THR A 315 14.20 22.78 -1.25
N GLU A 316 14.72 23.38 -2.32
CA GLU A 316 15.74 24.43 -2.19
C GLU A 316 15.15 25.63 -1.43
N GLU A 317 15.87 26.14 -0.39
CA GLU A 317 15.57 27.39 0.29
C GLU A 317 15.64 28.63 -0.66
#